data_6d5271f9fadf1cc10d8a88938fea0b44
#
_entry.id   6d5271f9fadf1cc10d8a88938fea0b44
#
_cell.length_a   1.000
_cell.length_b   1.000
_cell.length_c   1.000
_cell.angle_alpha   90.00
_cell.angle_beta   90.00
_cell.angle_gamma   90.00
#
_symmetry.space_group_name_H-M   'P 1'
#
loop_
_entity.id
_entity.type
_entity.pdbx_description
1 polymer ?
#
loop_
_entity_poly.entity_id
_entity_poly.type
_entity_poly.pdbx_seq_one_letter_code
_entity_poly.pdbx_strand_id
1 'polypeptide(L)'
;KKEIENKNKNRRKIKEKYLRDAIAEYSKRLSRYCKLEIIEVADEKTVEHASEAVEDSIRSKEAERILKYVKEDAYVITLEINGEQLTSEQLAAKVEQLGIQGTSHLVFIIGGSIGLGKEVLGKSDYALSFSKMTFPHQLMRVILLEQIYRSYRIINGEPYHK
;
A
#
# COMPACT_ATOMS: atom_id res chain seq x y z
N LYS A 1 -25.63 -4.97 12.09
CA LYS A 1 -24.38 -5.39 12.74
C LYS A 1 -24.31 -4.74 14.11
N LYS A 2 -24.34 -5.54 15.17
CA LYS A 2 -24.23 -5.06 16.54
C LYS A 2 -22.80 -4.57 16.77
N GLU A 3 -22.63 -3.28 17.02
CA GLU A 3 -21.39 -2.74 17.56
C GLU A 3 -21.25 -3.18 19.01
N ILE A 4 -20.25 -4.02 19.26
CA ILE A 4 -19.82 -4.31 20.62
C ILE A 4 -18.81 -3.24 20.99
N GLU A 5 -19.26 -2.23 21.72
CA GLU A 5 -18.39 -1.18 22.25
C GLU A 5 -17.50 -1.74 23.37
N ASN A 6 -16.23 -1.88 23.06
CA ASN A 6 -15.19 -2.14 24.05
C ASN A 6 -14.38 -0.86 24.24
N LYS A 7 -14.12 -0.45 25.50
CA LYS A 7 -13.36 0.78 25.82
C LYS A 7 -11.99 0.84 25.13
N ASN A 8 -11.42 -0.31 24.74
CA ASN A 8 -10.20 -0.39 23.92
C ASN A 8 -10.44 -0.05 22.43
N LYS A 9 -11.67 -0.20 21.94
CA LYS A 9 -12.05 0.18 20.57
C LYS A 9 -12.06 1.70 20.39
N ASN A 10 -12.43 2.45 21.42
CA ASN A 10 -12.41 3.92 21.36
C ASN A 10 -11.00 4.50 21.23
N ARG A 11 -10.02 3.88 21.88
CA ARG A 11 -8.61 4.29 21.76
C ARG A 11 -8.04 3.97 20.38
N ARG A 12 -8.42 2.84 19.79
CA ARG A 12 -8.05 2.49 18.40
C ARG A 12 -8.75 3.39 17.39
N LYS A 13 -10.04 3.65 17.56
CA LYS A 13 -10.82 4.57 16.71
C LYS A 13 -10.22 5.99 16.71
N ILE A 14 -9.76 6.49 17.85
CA ILE A 14 -9.14 7.81 17.95
C ILE A 14 -7.78 7.85 17.24
N LYS A 15 -6.92 6.82 17.43
CA LYS A 15 -5.62 6.72 16.74
C LYS A 15 -5.77 6.52 15.24
N GLU A 16 -6.76 5.77 14.79
CA GLU A 16 -7.03 5.50 13.38
C GLU A 16 -7.76 6.65 12.69
N LYS A 17 -8.47 7.49 13.43
CA LYS A 17 -9.25 8.58 12.85
C LYS A 17 -8.38 9.55 12.06
N TYR A 18 -7.27 9.99 12.59
CA TYR A 18 -6.39 10.93 11.88
C TYR A 18 -5.76 10.29 10.63
N LEU A 19 -5.48 8.98 10.68
CA LEU A 19 -5.00 8.25 9.50
C LEU A 19 -6.10 8.09 8.46
N ARG A 20 -7.32 7.78 8.87
CA ARG A 20 -8.48 7.74 7.95
C ARG A 20 -8.76 9.10 7.32
N ASP A 21 -8.67 10.16 8.10
CA ASP A 21 -8.86 11.52 7.62
C ASP A 21 -7.77 11.89 6.60
N ALA A 22 -6.52 11.49 6.86
CA ALA A 22 -5.42 11.68 5.92
C ALA A 22 -5.61 10.88 4.63
N ILE A 23 -6.03 9.62 4.72
CA ILE A 23 -6.35 8.78 3.55
C ILE A 23 -7.47 9.42 2.73
N ALA A 24 -8.54 9.90 3.38
CA ALA A 24 -9.65 10.56 2.72
C ALA A 24 -9.21 11.84 2.00
N GLU A 25 -8.35 12.63 2.62
CA GLU A 25 -7.81 13.87 2.03
C GLU A 25 -6.98 13.57 0.78
N TYR A 26 -6.03 12.63 0.85
CA TYR A 26 -5.24 12.27 -0.32
C TYR A 26 -6.05 11.58 -1.40
N SER A 27 -7.03 10.76 -1.04
CA SER A 27 -7.95 10.15 -2.01
C SER A 27 -8.73 11.21 -2.77
N LYS A 28 -9.20 12.24 -2.08
CA LYS A 28 -9.88 13.39 -2.69
C LYS A 28 -8.97 14.14 -3.67
N ARG A 29 -7.73 14.42 -3.26
CA ARG A 29 -6.74 15.08 -4.13
C ARG A 29 -6.42 14.25 -5.36
N LEU A 30 -6.27 12.93 -5.19
CA LEU A 30 -5.95 12.01 -6.27
C LEU A 30 -7.10 11.82 -7.26
N SER A 31 -8.35 12.03 -6.86
CA SER A 31 -9.51 11.87 -7.74
C SER A 31 -9.44 12.74 -9.01
N ARG A 32 -8.69 13.83 -8.97
CA ARG A 32 -8.42 14.71 -10.10
C ARG A 32 -7.53 14.05 -11.17
N TYR A 33 -6.66 13.12 -10.75
CA TYR A 33 -5.60 12.57 -11.61
C TYR A 33 -5.84 11.14 -12.03
N CYS A 34 -6.49 10.36 -11.19
CA CYS A 34 -6.70 8.94 -11.44
C CYS A 34 -7.95 8.43 -10.75
N LYS A 35 -8.39 7.25 -11.17
CA LYS A 35 -9.41 6.49 -10.46
C LYS A 35 -8.73 5.65 -9.40
N LEU A 36 -8.74 6.12 -8.16
CA LEU A 36 -8.16 5.43 -7.03
C LEU A 36 -9.16 4.44 -6.42
N GLU A 37 -8.72 3.23 -6.19
CA GLU A 37 -9.43 2.23 -5.44
C GLU A 37 -8.52 1.71 -4.33
N ILE A 38 -9.00 1.75 -3.08
CA ILE A 38 -8.29 1.22 -1.93
C ILE A 38 -9.04 -0.01 -1.45
N ILE A 39 -8.36 -1.16 -1.48
CA ILE A 39 -8.91 -2.43 -1.05
C ILE A 39 -8.17 -2.87 0.22
N GLU A 40 -8.90 -3.00 1.29
CA GLU A 40 -8.39 -3.49 2.56
C GLU A 40 -8.77 -4.95 2.72
N VAL A 41 -7.75 -5.80 2.79
CA VAL A 41 -7.92 -7.24 2.96
C VAL A 41 -7.81 -7.56 4.44
N ALA A 42 -8.67 -8.46 4.92
CA ALA A 42 -8.66 -8.89 6.31
C ALA A 42 -7.31 -9.55 6.66
N ASP A 43 -6.69 -9.06 7.74
CA ASP A 43 -5.49 -9.67 8.29
C ASP A 43 -5.81 -11.02 8.92
N GLU A 44 -4.92 -11.98 8.74
CA GLU A 44 -4.96 -13.22 9.49
C GLU A 44 -4.44 -12.98 10.90
N LYS A 45 -5.01 -13.67 11.89
CA LYS A 45 -4.60 -13.52 13.28
C LYS A 45 -3.17 -14.02 13.46
N THR A 46 -2.27 -13.14 13.87
CA THR A 46 -0.90 -13.50 14.24
C THR A 46 -0.87 -14.15 15.61
N VAL A 47 -0.08 -15.24 15.72
CA VAL A 47 0.18 -15.91 16.97
C VAL A 47 1.51 -15.39 17.52
N GLU A 48 1.53 -14.99 18.80
CA GLU A 48 2.75 -14.58 19.47
C GLU A 48 3.74 -15.75 19.52
N HIS A 49 5.02 -15.48 19.23
CA HIS A 49 6.08 -16.50 19.13
C HIS A 49 5.80 -17.62 18.12
N ALA A 50 5.08 -17.31 17.03
CA ALA A 50 4.80 -18.27 15.98
C ALA A 50 6.09 -18.76 15.31
N SER A 51 6.10 -20.05 14.94
CA SER A 51 7.18 -20.61 14.11
C SER A 51 7.15 -19.99 12.72
N GLU A 52 8.28 -20.08 12.01
CA GLU A 52 8.37 -19.62 10.62
C GLU A 52 7.35 -20.32 9.71
N ALA A 53 7.11 -21.61 9.93
CA ALA A 53 6.09 -22.34 9.18
C ALA A 53 4.68 -21.81 9.40
N VAL A 54 4.33 -21.41 10.62
CA VAL A 54 3.05 -20.79 10.95
C VAL A 54 2.95 -19.41 10.32
N GLU A 55 4.00 -18.60 10.40
CA GLU A 55 4.03 -17.28 9.75
C GLU A 55 3.91 -17.40 8.24
N ASP A 56 4.57 -18.36 7.60
CA ASP A 56 4.44 -18.62 6.17
C ASP A 56 3.01 -18.99 5.79
N SER A 57 2.34 -19.81 6.60
CA SER A 57 0.93 -20.14 6.40
C SER A 57 0.03 -18.92 6.47
N ILE A 58 0.28 -18.04 7.42
CA ILE A 58 -0.46 -16.77 7.58
C ILE A 58 -0.24 -15.87 6.36
N ARG A 59 1.01 -15.69 5.94
CA ARG A 59 1.35 -14.90 4.75
C ARG A 59 0.70 -15.46 3.48
N SER A 60 0.66 -16.77 3.32
CA SER A 60 0.02 -17.42 2.16
C SER A 60 -1.48 -17.20 2.13
N LYS A 61 -2.16 -17.26 3.28
CA LYS A 61 -3.60 -16.97 3.36
C LYS A 61 -3.91 -15.50 3.03
N GLU A 62 -3.12 -14.58 3.55
CA GLU A 62 -3.26 -13.15 3.24
C GLU A 62 -2.97 -12.89 1.76
N ALA A 63 -1.94 -13.52 1.20
CA ALA A 63 -1.58 -13.43 -0.21
C ALA A 63 -2.73 -13.89 -1.12
N GLU A 64 -3.37 -15.00 -0.80
CA GLU A 64 -4.52 -15.50 -1.54
C GLU A 64 -5.67 -14.48 -1.57
N ARG A 65 -5.93 -13.82 -0.45
CA ARG A 65 -6.95 -12.77 -0.37
C ARG A 65 -6.59 -11.55 -1.21
N ILE A 66 -5.34 -11.12 -1.20
CA ILE A 66 -4.83 -9.98 -1.98
C ILE A 66 -4.93 -10.29 -3.47
N LEU A 67 -4.46 -11.45 -3.90
CA LEU A 67 -4.36 -11.81 -5.31
C LEU A 67 -5.73 -11.92 -6.01
N LYS A 68 -6.81 -12.12 -5.27
CA LYS A 68 -8.18 -12.08 -5.82
C LYS A 68 -8.52 -10.73 -6.46
N TYR A 69 -7.88 -9.65 -6.01
CA TYR A 69 -8.12 -8.29 -6.48
C TYR A 69 -7.10 -7.82 -7.51
N VAL A 70 -6.09 -8.62 -7.81
CA VAL A 70 -5.04 -8.26 -8.76
C VAL A 70 -5.37 -8.87 -10.12
N LYS A 71 -5.61 -7.99 -11.12
CA LYS A 71 -5.86 -8.41 -12.50
C LYS A 71 -4.56 -8.83 -13.17
N GLU A 72 -4.63 -9.74 -14.15
CA GLU A 72 -3.45 -10.26 -14.84
C GLU A 72 -2.67 -9.19 -15.61
N ASP A 73 -3.37 -8.21 -16.16
CA ASP A 73 -2.78 -7.11 -16.92
C ASP A 73 -2.25 -5.95 -16.05
N ALA A 74 -2.41 -6.04 -14.74
CA ALA A 74 -1.94 -5.02 -13.81
C ALA A 74 -0.41 -5.05 -13.68
N TYR A 75 0.18 -3.86 -13.61
CA TYR A 75 1.57 -3.71 -13.18
C TYR A 75 1.60 -3.64 -11.65
N VAL A 76 2.30 -4.55 -11.02
CA VAL A 76 2.27 -4.74 -9.56
C VAL A 76 3.56 -4.23 -8.94
N ILE A 77 3.42 -3.25 -8.06
CA ILE A 77 4.50 -2.74 -7.22
C ILE A 77 4.25 -3.20 -5.79
N THR A 78 5.17 -3.99 -5.26
CA THR A 78 5.11 -4.42 -3.86
C THR A 78 6.00 -3.51 -3.01
N LEU A 79 5.48 -3.10 -1.85
CA LEU A 79 6.27 -2.34 -0.89
C LEU A 79 7.07 -3.32 -0.02
N GLU A 80 8.39 -3.25 -0.14
CA GLU A 80 9.31 -4.17 0.51
C GLU A 80 10.48 -3.40 1.12
N ILE A 81 10.86 -3.74 2.34
CA ILE A 81 11.99 -3.09 3.02
C ILE A 81 13.29 -3.26 2.21
N ASN A 82 13.48 -4.43 1.61
CA ASN A 82 14.65 -4.76 0.80
C ASN A 82 14.48 -4.42 -0.69
N GLY A 83 13.43 -3.70 -1.05
CA GLY A 83 13.21 -3.23 -2.40
C GLY A 83 14.15 -2.10 -2.80
N GLU A 84 14.00 -1.62 -4.02
CA GLU A 84 14.75 -0.50 -4.54
C GLU A 84 14.24 0.82 -3.97
N GLN A 85 15.15 1.68 -3.49
CA GLN A 85 14.81 3.01 -3.01
C GLN A 85 14.86 4.01 -4.16
N LEU A 86 13.79 4.79 -4.30
CA LEU A 86 13.67 5.84 -5.29
C LEU A 86 13.51 7.20 -4.62
N THR A 87 13.99 8.25 -5.29
CA THR A 87 13.57 9.61 -4.95
C THR A 87 12.12 9.84 -5.41
N SER A 88 11.50 10.90 -4.91
CA SER A 88 10.14 11.26 -5.34
C SER A 88 10.08 11.55 -6.84
N GLU A 89 11.12 12.17 -7.39
CA GLU A 89 11.25 12.44 -8.83
C GLU A 89 11.39 11.16 -9.64
N GLN A 90 12.17 10.20 -9.15
CA GLN A 90 12.33 8.89 -9.80
C GLN A 90 11.02 8.09 -9.78
N LEU A 91 10.27 8.12 -8.67
CA LEU A 91 8.96 7.49 -8.61
C LEU A 91 8.00 8.14 -9.61
N ALA A 92 7.97 9.47 -9.67
CA ALA A 92 7.16 10.20 -10.64
C ALA A 92 7.51 9.80 -12.08
N ALA A 93 8.80 9.75 -12.42
CA ALA A 93 9.26 9.33 -13.73
C ALA A 93 8.84 7.89 -14.06
N LYS A 94 8.88 6.99 -13.09
CA LYS A 94 8.43 5.61 -13.27
C LYS A 94 6.93 5.52 -13.54
N VAL A 95 6.12 6.24 -12.77
CA VAL A 95 4.66 6.29 -12.98
C VAL A 95 4.33 6.85 -14.36
N GLU A 96 4.98 7.94 -14.76
CA GLU A 96 4.81 8.53 -16.09
C GLU A 96 5.19 7.56 -17.20
N GLN A 97 6.34 6.90 -17.08
CA GLN A 97 6.82 5.95 -18.07
C GLN A 97 5.90 4.75 -18.22
N LEU A 98 5.36 4.23 -17.13
CA LEU A 98 4.38 3.16 -17.16
C LEU A 98 3.10 3.58 -17.91
N GLY A 99 2.64 4.80 -17.69
CA GLY A 99 1.50 5.36 -18.41
C GLY A 99 1.76 5.49 -19.91
N ILE A 100 2.95 5.97 -20.28
CA ILE A 100 3.39 6.09 -21.70
C ILE A 100 3.44 4.72 -22.37
N GLN A 101 3.89 3.69 -21.67
CA GLN A 101 3.96 2.32 -22.16
C GLN A 101 2.58 1.63 -22.26
N GLY A 102 1.50 2.29 -21.87
CA GLY A 102 0.16 1.77 -21.95
C GLY A 102 -0.33 1.01 -20.74
N THR A 103 0.36 1.11 -19.60
CA THR A 103 -0.13 0.54 -18.33
C THR A 103 -1.35 1.32 -17.87
N SER A 104 -2.51 0.67 -17.93
CA SER A 104 -3.78 1.26 -17.51
C SER A 104 -4.13 0.97 -16.05
N HIS A 105 -3.50 -0.04 -15.47
CA HIS A 105 -3.79 -0.50 -14.13
C HIS A 105 -2.50 -0.71 -13.34
N LEU A 106 -2.26 0.19 -12.41
CA LEU A 106 -1.10 0.15 -11.51
C LEU A 106 -1.58 -0.22 -10.11
N VAL A 107 -1.01 -1.28 -9.55
CA VAL A 107 -1.38 -1.80 -8.23
C VAL A 107 -0.19 -1.70 -7.28
N PHE A 108 -0.42 -1.06 -6.14
CA PHE A 108 0.53 -1.07 -5.03
C PHE A 108 0.03 -2.02 -3.94
N ILE A 109 0.90 -2.89 -3.47
CA ILE A 109 0.57 -3.85 -2.41
C ILE A 109 1.39 -3.55 -1.17
N ILE A 110 0.70 -3.33 -0.07
CA ILE A 110 1.30 -3.12 1.25
C ILE A 110 1.04 -4.35 2.08
N GLY A 111 2.10 -4.93 2.64
CA GLY A 111 1.99 -6.10 3.52
C GLY A 111 1.51 -5.76 4.92
N GLY A 112 1.03 -6.78 5.62
CA GLY A 112 0.69 -6.70 7.04
C GLY A 112 1.93 -6.75 7.95
N SER A 113 1.71 -7.07 9.23
CA SER A 113 2.77 -7.04 10.27
C SER A 113 3.92 -8.01 10.03
N ILE A 114 3.70 -9.08 9.33
CA ILE A 114 4.72 -10.11 9.03
C ILE A 114 5.21 -10.09 7.57
N GLY A 115 4.86 -9.05 6.83
CA GLY A 115 5.28 -8.87 5.44
C GLY A 115 4.39 -9.58 4.42
N LEU A 116 4.87 -9.66 3.19
CA LEU A 116 4.16 -10.24 2.05
C LEU A 116 4.51 -11.72 1.87
N GLY A 117 3.51 -12.51 1.49
CA GLY A 117 3.70 -13.92 1.13
C GLY A 117 4.42 -14.10 -0.20
N LYS A 118 5.10 -15.24 -0.36
CA LYS A 118 5.85 -15.58 -1.57
C LYS A 118 5.00 -15.53 -2.85
N GLU A 119 3.71 -15.82 -2.75
CA GLU A 119 2.78 -15.79 -3.88
C GLU A 119 2.58 -14.36 -4.41
N VAL A 120 2.50 -13.37 -3.50
CA VAL A 120 2.43 -11.94 -3.86
C VAL A 120 3.78 -11.49 -4.42
N LEU A 121 4.87 -11.85 -3.75
CA LEU A 121 6.22 -11.49 -4.21
C LEU A 121 6.51 -12.04 -5.60
N GLY A 122 6.00 -13.24 -5.92
CA GLY A 122 6.11 -13.84 -7.25
C GLY A 122 5.31 -13.12 -8.34
N LYS A 123 4.30 -12.35 -7.97
CA LYS A 123 3.50 -11.51 -8.89
C LYS A 123 4.04 -10.08 -9.02
N SER A 124 5.01 -9.70 -8.21
CA SER A 124 5.58 -8.35 -8.21
C SER A 124 6.35 -8.09 -9.50
N ASP A 125 6.02 -6.99 -10.15
CA ASP A 125 6.80 -6.46 -11.28
C ASP A 125 7.92 -5.54 -10.80
N TYR A 126 7.75 -4.96 -9.63
CA TYR A 126 8.73 -4.05 -9.04
C TYR A 126 8.62 -4.04 -7.52
N ALA A 127 9.74 -4.18 -6.84
CA ALA A 127 9.83 -4.08 -5.39
C ALA A 127 10.35 -2.69 -5.00
N LEU A 128 9.50 -1.90 -4.35
CA LEU A 128 9.79 -0.53 -3.93
C LEU A 128 9.99 -0.48 -2.42
N SER A 129 11.09 0.14 -1.99
CA SER A 129 11.34 0.45 -0.58
C SER A 129 11.27 1.94 -0.33
N PHE A 130 10.44 2.37 0.62
CA PHE A 130 10.45 3.74 1.12
C PHE A 130 11.57 3.98 2.12
N SER A 131 11.98 2.95 2.84
CA SER A 131 13.00 3.04 3.88
C SER A 131 13.40 1.65 4.34
N LYS A 132 14.58 1.54 4.91
CA LYS A 132 15.01 0.33 5.66
C LYS A 132 14.33 0.23 7.02
N MET A 133 13.68 1.30 7.46
CA MET A 133 12.89 1.31 8.69
C MET A 133 11.51 0.68 8.45
N THR A 134 10.94 0.12 9.50
CA THR A 134 9.59 -0.43 9.49
C THR A 134 8.59 0.63 9.95
N PHE A 135 7.50 0.79 9.23
CA PHE A 135 6.41 1.69 9.58
C PHE A 135 5.13 0.89 9.80
N PRO A 136 4.22 1.37 10.67
CA PRO A 136 2.88 0.80 10.74
C PRO A 136 2.21 0.83 9.35
N HIS A 137 1.55 -0.24 8.96
CA HIS A 137 0.97 -0.35 7.61
C HIS A 137 -0.08 0.74 7.29
N GLN A 138 -0.84 1.21 8.29
CA GLN A 138 -1.80 2.30 8.10
C GLN A 138 -1.09 3.64 7.80
N LEU A 139 0.02 3.92 8.48
CA LEU A 139 0.84 5.09 8.20
C LEU A 139 1.52 4.97 6.83
N MET A 140 2.00 3.78 6.49
CA MET A 140 2.60 3.52 5.18
C MET A 140 1.61 3.79 4.04
N ARG A 141 0.34 3.47 4.24
CA ARG A 141 -0.72 3.78 3.27
C ARG A 141 -0.82 5.28 3.01
N VAL A 142 -0.78 6.10 4.07
CA VAL A 142 -0.80 7.56 3.94
C VAL A 142 0.43 8.07 3.20
N ILE A 143 1.60 7.57 3.56
CA ILE A 143 2.88 7.93 2.90
C ILE A 143 2.82 7.58 1.41
N LEU A 144 2.34 6.39 1.08
CA LEU A 144 2.20 5.95 -0.31
C LEU A 144 1.26 6.88 -1.10
N LEU A 145 0.09 7.17 -0.56
CA LEU A 145 -0.88 8.06 -1.23
C LEU A 145 -0.30 9.47 -1.42
N GLU A 146 0.42 9.98 -0.44
CA GLU A 146 1.12 11.26 -0.55
C GLU A 146 2.14 11.23 -1.69
N GLN A 147 2.94 10.18 -1.81
CA GLN A 147 3.95 10.07 -2.87
C GLN A 147 3.33 9.86 -4.26
N ILE A 148 2.22 9.16 -4.36
CA ILE A 148 1.47 9.05 -5.62
C ILE A 148 0.91 10.42 -6.03
N TYR A 149 0.33 11.15 -5.11
CA TYR A 149 -0.15 12.51 -5.34
C TYR A 149 1.00 13.43 -5.79
N ARG A 150 2.12 13.40 -5.08
CA ARG A 150 3.34 14.14 -5.42
C ARG A 150 3.85 13.78 -6.82
N SER A 151 3.79 12.51 -7.18
CA SER A 151 4.19 12.05 -8.52
C SER A 151 3.35 12.71 -9.61
N TYR A 152 2.03 12.79 -9.47
CA TYR A 152 1.17 13.46 -10.44
C TYR A 152 1.43 14.97 -10.51
N ARG A 153 1.70 15.60 -9.36
CA ARG A 153 2.06 17.03 -9.33
C ARG A 153 3.37 17.27 -10.10
N ILE A 154 4.36 16.42 -9.91
CA ILE A 154 5.64 16.49 -10.64
C ILE A 154 5.42 16.25 -12.14
N ILE A 155 4.71 15.19 -12.51
CA ILE A 155 4.42 14.84 -13.92
C ILE A 155 3.76 16.00 -14.66
N ASN A 156 2.82 16.67 -14.03
CA ASN A 156 2.07 17.78 -14.63
C ASN A 156 2.77 19.14 -14.49
N GLY A 157 3.96 19.19 -13.90
CA GLY A 157 4.68 20.43 -13.68
C GLY A 157 3.97 21.41 -12.72
N GLU A 158 3.14 20.88 -11.83
CA GLU A 158 2.38 21.68 -10.88
C GLU A 158 3.19 21.92 -9.59
N PRO A 159 3.05 23.10 -8.95
CA PRO A 159 3.79 23.42 -7.75
C PRO A 159 3.30 22.61 -6.55
N TYR A 160 4.18 21.84 -5.97
CA TYR A 160 3.98 21.04 -4.74
C TYR A 160 5.30 20.52 -4.22
N HIS A 161 6.07 19.87 -5.09
CA HIS A 161 7.39 19.36 -4.75
C HIS A 161 8.40 20.51 -4.75
N LYS A 162 9.21 20.57 -3.67
CA LYS A 162 10.27 21.56 -3.51
C LYS A 162 11.64 20.91 -3.51
#